data_913d5720dfef1261b51c716cadd5833f
#
_entry.id   913d5720dfef1261b51c716cadd5833f
#
_cell.length_a   1.000
_cell.length_b   1.000
_cell.length_c   1.000
_cell.angle_alpha   90.00
_cell.angle_beta   90.00
_cell.angle_gamma   90.00
#
_symmetry.space_group_name_H-M   'P 1'
#
loop_
_entity.id
_entity.type
_entity.pdbx_description
1 polymer ?
#
loop_
_entity_poly.entity_id
_entity_poly.type
_entity_poly.pdbx_seq_one_letter_code
_entity_poly.pdbx_strand_id
1 'polypeptide(L)'
;MNNKSIRIQMRQRRSSLDDIERLQASASICAGITNSPYFMRARHIALYLSNDGEIDISPVIHAIWQRNKCCYLPVLNKYGKKLSFAPYTAGSVLHNNRFGIPEPMVSKREILTPHQLDLVLTPLVAFDKQGNRIGMGGGYYDRSFAFLRRRQHLKRPHLMGIGYHFQQVEKLPKETWDVPLFGAFTENGYQAF
;
A
#
# COMPACT_ATOMS: atom_id res chain seq x y z
N MET A 1 7.69 -12.70 -19.27
CA MET A 1 8.24 -13.01 -17.92
C MET A 1 7.11 -13.55 -17.04
N ASN A 2 7.40 -14.50 -16.14
CA ASN A 2 6.41 -14.95 -15.17
C ASN A 2 6.49 -14.12 -13.87
N ASN A 3 5.44 -14.17 -13.04
CA ASN A 3 5.37 -13.38 -11.80
C ASN A 3 6.53 -13.65 -10.82
N LYS A 4 7.13 -14.85 -10.85
CA LYS A 4 8.25 -15.22 -9.97
C LYS A 4 9.54 -14.50 -10.39
N SER A 5 9.86 -14.49 -11.69
CA SER A 5 11.05 -13.81 -12.21
C SER A 5 10.97 -12.29 -12.02
N ILE A 6 9.79 -11.69 -12.22
CA ILE A 6 9.57 -10.26 -11.97
C ILE A 6 9.83 -9.92 -10.50
N ARG A 7 9.32 -10.73 -9.55
CA ARG A 7 9.57 -10.51 -8.12
C ARG A 7 11.05 -10.54 -7.77
N ILE A 8 11.79 -11.52 -8.29
CA ILE A 8 13.23 -11.64 -8.04
C ILE A 8 13.97 -10.40 -8.57
N GLN A 9 13.74 -10.04 -9.83
CA GLN A 9 14.38 -8.90 -10.47
C GLN A 9 14.11 -7.58 -9.75
N MET A 10 12.85 -7.30 -9.42
CA MET A 10 12.47 -6.03 -8.76
C MET A 10 13.02 -5.95 -7.34
N ARG A 11 13.03 -7.06 -6.59
CA ARG A 11 13.62 -7.08 -5.25
C ARG A 11 15.13 -6.89 -5.28
N GLN A 12 15.84 -7.51 -6.22
CA GLN A 12 17.26 -7.28 -6.42
C GLN A 12 17.55 -5.81 -6.75
N ARG A 13 16.76 -5.20 -7.64
CA ARG A 13 16.92 -3.79 -7.97
C ARG A 13 16.62 -2.87 -6.79
N ARG A 14 15.62 -3.18 -5.96
CA ARG A 14 15.37 -2.43 -4.71
C ARG A 14 16.53 -2.53 -3.73
N SER A 15 17.10 -3.72 -3.58
CA SER A 15 18.23 -3.93 -2.65
C SER A 15 19.53 -3.29 -3.11
N SER A 16 19.69 -3.02 -4.42
CA SER A 16 20.87 -2.35 -4.98
C SER A 16 20.83 -0.82 -4.91
N LEU A 17 19.69 -0.22 -4.54
CA LEU A 17 19.61 1.23 -4.34
C LEU A 17 20.43 1.64 -3.11
N ASP A 18 21.15 2.74 -3.23
CA ASP A 18 21.83 3.37 -2.12
C ASP A 18 20.86 4.14 -1.20
N ASP A 19 21.34 4.59 -0.05
CA ASP A 19 20.52 5.28 0.94
C ASP A 19 20.07 6.66 0.46
N ILE A 20 20.84 7.33 -0.39
CA ILE A 20 20.52 8.64 -0.94
C ILE A 20 19.37 8.50 -1.95
N GLU A 21 19.46 7.54 -2.86
CA GLU A 21 18.40 7.23 -3.83
C GLU A 21 17.09 6.88 -3.12
N ARG A 22 17.16 6.06 -2.07
CA ARG A 22 15.98 5.69 -1.27
C ARG A 22 15.36 6.91 -0.58
N LEU A 23 16.18 7.75 0.04
CA LEU A 23 15.71 8.94 0.74
C LEU A 23 15.06 9.95 -0.22
N GLN A 24 15.68 10.20 -1.38
CA GLN A 24 15.15 11.10 -2.39
C GLN A 24 13.82 10.60 -2.96
N ALA A 25 13.74 9.32 -3.31
CA ALA A 25 12.50 8.70 -3.79
C ALA A 25 11.38 8.79 -2.74
N SER A 26 11.69 8.43 -1.48
CA SER A 26 10.75 8.54 -0.36
C SER A 26 10.24 9.96 -0.19
N ALA A 27 11.13 10.96 -0.16
CA ALA A 27 10.76 12.37 0.00
C ALA A 27 9.82 12.84 -1.13
N SER A 28 10.16 12.55 -2.38
CA SER A 28 9.36 12.91 -3.56
C SER A 28 7.96 12.27 -3.51
N ILE A 29 7.90 10.96 -3.24
CA ILE A 29 6.65 10.21 -3.17
C ILE A 29 5.78 10.71 -2.00
N CYS A 30 6.35 10.91 -0.82
CA CYS A 30 5.62 11.40 0.34
C CYS A 30 5.06 12.81 0.11
N ALA A 31 5.81 13.70 -0.53
CA ALA A 31 5.32 15.01 -0.93
C ALA A 31 4.17 14.90 -1.95
N GLY A 32 4.31 14.06 -2.96
CA GLY A 32 3.25 13.79 -3.94
C GLY A 32 1.97 13.26 -3.29
N ILE A 33 2.08 12.31 -2.36
CA ILE A 33 0.93 11.76 -1.63
C ILE A 33 0.24 12.85 -0.81
N THR A 34 0.99 13.55 0.05
CA THR A 34 0.45 14.50 1.05
C THR A 34 -0.15 15.76 0.42
N ASN A 35 0.26 16.13 -0.81
CA ASN A 35 -0.30 17.21 -1.60
C ASN A 35 -1.44 16.76 -2.53
N SER A 36 -1.72 15.46 -2.63
CA SER A 36 -2.76 14.95 -3.52
C SER A 36 -4.17 15.26 -3.00
N PRO A 37 -5.15 15.47 -3.90
CA PRO A 37 -6.55 15.66 -3.49
C PRO A 37 -7.13 14.41 -2.81
N TYR A 38 -6.58 13.24 -3.09
CA TYR A 38 -6.99 11.98 -2.45
C TYR A 38 -6.63 11.96 -0.98
N PHE A 39 -5.39 12.35 -0.65
CA PHE A 39 -4.95 12.46 0.74
C PHE A 39 -5.70 13.58 1.48
N MET A 40 -5.86 14.74 0.84
CA MET A 40 -6.54 15.88 1.46
C MET A 40 -7.98 15.56 1.86
N ARG A 41 -8.73 14.84 1.01
CA ARG A 41 -10.13 14.49 1.24
C ARG A 41 -10.33 13.23 2.10
N ALA A 42 -9.30 12.40 2.24
CA ALA A 42 -9.38 11.18 3.04
C ALA A 42 -9.31 11.50 4.54
N ARG A 43 -10.12 10.81 5.34
CA ARG A 43 -10.05 10.80 6.81
C ARG A 43 -9.46 9.50 7.33
N HIS A 44 -9.91 8.36 6.81
CA HIS A 44 -9.46 7.02 7.20
C HIS A 44 -8.46 6.50 6.17
N ILE A 45 -7.17 6.54 6.52
CA ILE A 45 -6.07 6.22 5.61
C ILE A 45 -5.35 4.98 6.12
N ALA A 46 -5.34 3.92 5.31
CA ALA A 46 -4.53 2.74 5.56
C ALA A 46 -3.23 2.80 4.76
N LEU A 47 -2.15 2.34 5.38
CA LEU A 47 -0.84 2.27 4.77
C LEU A 47 -0.05 1.08 5.34
N TYR A 48 1.22 0.95 5.02
CA TYR A 48 2.09 -0.14 5.45
C TYR A 48 3.31 0.41 6.19
N LEU A 49 3.98 -0.43 6.95
CA LEU A 49 5.33 -0.18 7.42
C LEU A 49 6.30 -0.79 6.42
N SER A 50 7.25 0.02 5.93
CA SER A 50 8.19 -0.39 4.89
C SER A 50 9.06 -1.57 5.33
N ASN A 51 9.22 -2.54 4.45
CA ASN A 51 10.04 -3.73 4.63
C ASN A 51 10.70 -4.12 3.31
N ASP A 52 11.79 -4.86 3.35
CA ASP A 52 12.44 -5.43 2.15
C ASP A 52 12.76 -4.37 1.06
N GLY A 53 13.25 -3.19 1.48
CA GLY A 53 13.59 -2.09 0.57
C GLY A 53 12.40 -1.37 -0.08
N GLU A 54 11.19 -1.54 0.45
CA GLU A 54 10.02 -0.76 0.04
C GLU A 54 10.21 0.72 0.33
N ILE A 55 9.47 1.58 -0.37
CA ILE A 55 9.47 3.02 -0.10
C ILE A 55 9.09 3.29 1.35
N ASP A 56 9.92 4.03 2.06
CA ASP A 56 9.60 4.49 3.40
C ASP A 56 8.56 5.62 3.33
N ILE A 57 7.37 5.36 3.85
CA ILE A 57 6.27 6.31 3.92
C ILE A 57 6.01 6.81 5.35
N SER A 58 6.98 6.67 6.25
CA SER A 58 6.89 7.23 7.60
C SER A 58 6.57 8.74 7.61
N PRO A 59 7.09 9.58 6.69
CA PRO A 59 6.67 10.99 6.61
C PRO A 59 5.17 11.16 6.34
N VAL A 60 4.53 10.25 5.59
CA VAL A 60 3.07 10.28 5.38
C VAL A 60 2.32 9.93 6.67
N ILE A 61 2.84 8.97 7.46
CA ILE A 61 2.25 8.65 8.78
C ILE A 61 2.25 9.89 9.68
N HIS A 62 3.37 10.58 9.76
CA HIS A 62 3.49 11.82 10.53
C HIS A 62 2.52 12.90 10.03
N ALA A 63 2.40 13.07 8.70
CA ALA A 63 1.47 14.02 8.13
C ALA A 63 -0.01 13.67 8.41
N ILE A 64 -0.36 12.39 8.48
CA ILE A 64 -1.70 11.91 8.89
C ILE A 64 -1.99 12.37 10.32
N TRP A 65 -1.07 12.13 11.25
CA TRP A 65 -1.25 12.52 12.66
C TRP A 65 -1.31 14.04 12.85
N GLN A 66 -0.39 14.78 12.23
CA GLN A 66 -0.36 16.26 12.29
C GLN A 66 -1.64 16.91 11.76
N ARG A 67 -2.30 16.27 10.78
CA ARG A 67 -3.56 16.77 10.19
C ARG A 67 -4.81 16.18 10.84
N ASN A 68 -4.69 15.55 12.01
CA ASN A 68 -5.78 14.93 12.76
C ASN A 68 -6.62 13.94 11.94
N LYS A 69 -5.97 13.21 11.01
CA LYS A 69 -6.57 12.12 10.25
C LYS A 69 -6.34 10.79 10.97
N CYS A 70 -7.09 9.77 10.59
CA CYS A 70 -6.99 8.44 11.18
C CYS A 70 -6.05 7.56 10.36
N CYS A 71 -4.98 7.09 10.99
CA CYS A 71 -3.99 6.18 10.42
C CYS A 71 -4.30 4.73 10.77
N TYR A 72 -4.17 3.82 9.83
CA TYR A 72 -4.41 2.39 10.03
C TYR A 72 -3.31 1.55 9.41
N LEU A 73 -2.94 0.47 10.12
CA LEU A 73 -2.06 -0.57 9.58
C LEU A 73 -2.85 -1.85 9.30
N PRO A 74 -2.49 -2.61 8.25
CA PRO A 74 -3.10 -3.89 7.98
C PRO A 74 -2.75 -4.90 9.07
N VAL A 75 -3.74 -5.65 9.52
CA VAL A 75 -3.58 -6.77 10.46
C VAL A 75 -4.13 -8.04 9.85
N LEU A 76 -3.46 -9.16 10.13
CA LEU A 76 -3.84 -10.45 9.60
C LEU A 76 -4.99 -11.05 10.41
N ASN A 77 -6.04 -11.47 9.74
CA ASN A 77 -7.06 -12.27 10.38
C ASN A 77 -6.51 -13.66 10.76
N LYS A 78 -6.75 -14.07 12.01
CA LYS A 78 -6.24 -15.34 12.57
C LYS A 78 -6.64 -16.56 11.72
N TYR A 79 -7.83 -16.56 11.13
CA TYR A 79 -8.40 -17.71 10.39
C TYR A 79 -8.65 -17.42 8.91
N GLY A 80 -8.03 -16.39 8.31
CA GLY A 80 -8.31 -16.04 6.92
C GLY A 80 -7.11 -15.42 6.20
N LYS A 81 -7.27 -15.27 4.88
CA LYS A 81 -6.30 -14.59 4.01
C LYS A 81 -6.78 -13.19 3.64
N LYS A 82 -7.60 -12.55 4.48
CA LYS A 82 -8.06 -11.16 4.33
C LYS A 82 -7.39 -10.29 5.37
N LEU A 83 -7.22 -9.01 5.04
CA LEU A 83 -6.76 -7.97 5.94
C LEU A 83 -7.95 -7.33 6.66
N SER A 84 -7.70 -6.95 7.88
CA SER A 84 -8.43 -5.93 8.62
C SER A 84 -7.47 -4.79 8.91
N PHE A 85 -7.93 -3.69 9.49
CA PHE A 85 -7.12 -2.48 9.64
C PHE A 85 -7.23 -1.95 11.07
N ALA A 86 -6.10 -1.98 11.78
CA ALA A 86 -6.00 -1.51 13.15
C ALA A 86 -5.56 -0.05 13.20
N PRO A 87 -6.13 0.80 14.07
CA PRO A 87 -5.68 2.16 14.25
C PRO A 87 -4.22 2.19 14.69
N TYR A 88 -3.48 3.15 14.15
CA TYR A 88 -2.07 3.35 14.42
C TYR A 88 -1.78 4.79 14.81
N THR A 89 -1.26 4.98 16.02
CA THR A 89 -0.88 6.28 16.61
C THR A 89 0.55 6.24 17.10
N ALA A 90 1.13 7.38 17.45
CA ALA A 90 2.49 7.45 17.99
C ALA A 90 2.67 6.62 19.28
N GLY A 91 1.60 6.40 20.06
CA GLY A 91 1.63 5.58 21.28
C GLY A 91 1.25 4.11 21.08
N SER A 92 1.05 3.66 19.85
CA SER A 92 0.62 2.28 19.59
C SER A 92 1.71 1.27 19.95
N VAL A 93 1.34 0.26 20.74
CA VAL A 93 2.19 -0.91 21.01
C VAL A 93 2.07 -1.85 19.81
N LEU A 94 3.22 -2.26 19.27
CA LEU A 94 3.31 -3.16 18.12
C LEU A 94 3.79 -4.54 18.55
N HIS A 95 3.29 -5.59 17.90
CA HIS A 95 3.79 -6.95 18.00
C HIS A 95 4.02 -7.53 16.60
N ASN A 96 4.99 -8.41 16.46
CA ASN A 96 5.25 -9.05 15.16
C ASN A 96 4.25 -10.14 14.89
N ASN A 97 3.66 -10.13 13.70
CA ASN A 97 2.85 -11.23 13.21
C ASN A 97 3.73 -12.42 12.75
N ARG A 98 3.10 -13.49 12.25
CA ARG A 98 3.78 -14.71 11.77
C ARG A 98 4.75 -14.50 10.59
N PHE A 99 4.76 -13.33 9.97
CA PHE A 99 5.67 -12.94 8.89
C PHE A 99 6.74 -11.94 9.37
N GLY A 100 6.82 -11.68 10.68
CA GLY A 100 7.73 -10.67 11.23
C GLY A 100 7.32 -9.22 10.98
N ILE A 101 6.11 -8.98 10.49
CA ILE A 101 5.59 -7.64 10.21
C ILE A 101 4.91 -7.10 11.47
N PRO A 102 5.27 -5.87 11.92
CA PRO A 102 4.65 -5.26 13.10
C PRO A 102 3.17 -4.94 12.85
N GLU A 103 2.32 -5.32 13.82
CA GLU A 103 0.88 -5.03 13.84
C GLU A 103 0.51 -4.35 15.16
N PRO A 104 -0.40 -3.33 15.16
CA PRO A 104 -0.87 -2.71 16.39
C PRO A 104 -1.68 -3.66 17.26
N MET A 105 -1.40 -3.63 18.57
CA MET A 105 -2.20 -4.35 19.57
C MET A 105 -3.41 -3.49 19.94
N VAL A 106 -4.57 -3.87 19.45
CA VAL A 106 -5.84 -3.14 19.69
C VAL A 106 -6.99 -4.11 19.98
N SER A 107 -8.05 -3.60 20.56
CA SER A 107 -9.28 -4.40 20.76
C SER A 107 -9.95 -4.68 19.40
N LYS A 108 -10.71 -5.77 19.32
CA LYS A 108 -11.45 -6.13 18.09
C LYS A 108 -12.46 -5.06 17.65
N ARG A 109 -12.94 -4.22 18.59
CA ARG A 109 -13.93 -3.16 18.31
C ARG A 109 -13.32 -1.98 17.55
N GLU A 110 -12.00 -1.80 17.64
CA GLU A 110 -11.28 -0.72 16.97
C GLU A 110 -10.86 -1.08 15.54
N ILE A 111 -10.94 -2.36 15.19
CA ILE A 111 -10.50 -2.87 13.89
C ILE A 111 -11.53 -2.53 12.82
N LEU A 112 -11.07 -1.85 11.77
CA LEU A 112 -11.88 -1.52 10.60
C LEU A 112 -11.84 -2.62 9.54
N THR A 113 -12.93 -2.71 8.80
CA THR A 113 -13.01 -3.47 7.55
C THR A 113 -12.52 -2.62 6.37
N PRO A 114 -12.10 -3.21 5.25
CA PRO A 114 -11.67 -2.47 4.06
C PRO A 114 -12.69 -1.45 3.53
N HIS A 115 -13.98 -1.69 3.75
CA HIS A 115 -15.07 -0.81 3.29
C HIS A 115 -15.15 0.55 4.00
N GLN A 116 -14.55 0.66 5.17
CA GLN A 116 -14.59 1.84 6.04
C GLN A 116 -13.43 2.81 5.78
N LEU A 117 -12.52 2.45 4.87
CA LEU A 117 -11.37 3.26 4.50
C LEU A 117 -11.71 4.22 3.35
N ASP A 118 -11.03 5.36 3.31
CA ASP A 118 -11.10 6.32 2.21
C ASP A 118 -9.95 6.15 1.21
N LEU A 119 -8.74 5.93 1.73
CA LEU A 119 -7.50 5.80 0.98
C LEU A 119 -6.68 4.63 1.51
N VAL A 120 -6.13 3.84 0.61
CA VAL A 120 -5.22 2.74 0.95
C VAL A 120 -3.94 2.88 0.13
N LEU A 121 -2.84 3.13 0.81
CA LEU A 121 -1.50 3.13 0.23
C LEU A 121 -0.95 1.72 0.33
N THR A 122 -0.81 1.03 -0.81
CA THR A 122 -0.41 -0.37 -0.84
C THR A 122 1.00 -0.54 -1.40
N PRO A 123 1.85 -1.35 -0.74
CA PRO A 123 3.14 -1.70 -1.32
C PRO A 123 2.93 -2.61 -2.53
N LEU A 124 3.90 -2.58 -3.44
CA LEU A 124 3.89 -3.43 -4.61
C LEU A 124 5.32 -3.86 -4.99
N VAL A 125 5.41 -4.93 -5.76
CA VAL A 125 6.66 -5.38 -6.37
C VAL A 125 6.80 -4.87 -7.80
N ALA A 126 5.71 -4.90 -8.56
CA ALA A 126 5.64 -4.32 -9.90
C ALA A 126 4.19 -3.88 -10.20
N PHE A 127 4.05 -2.94 -11.13
CA PHE A 127 2.76 -2.49 -11.65
C PHE A 127 2.87 -2.14 -13.14
N ASP A 128 1.73 -2.05 -13.84
CA ASP A 128 1.69 -1.66 -15.24
C ASP A 128 0.77 -0.45 -15.48
N LYS A 129 0.76 0.03 -16.72
CA LYS A 129 -0.03 1.20 -17.13
C LYS A 129 -1.56 0.98 -17.09
N GLN A 130 -2.02 -0.25 -16.90
CA GLN A 130 -3.43 -0.61 -16.74
C GLN A 130 -3.85 -0.73 -15.26
N GLY A 131 -2.95 -0.42 -14.32
CA GLY A 131 -3.20 -0.53 -12.90
C GLY A 131 -3.11 -1.96 -12.35
N ASN A 132 -2.67 -2.94 -13.15
CA ASN A 132 -2.40 -4.27 -12.62
C ASN A 132 -1.15 -4.21 -11.73
N ARG A 133 -1.12 -5.01 -10.66
CA ARG A 133 0.01 -5.05 -9.74
C ARG A 133 0.40 -6.47 -9.37
N ILE A 134 1.66 -6.64 -9.06
CA ILE A 134 2.20 -7.82 -8.40
C ILE A 134 2.66 -7.43 -7.01
N GLY A 135 2.17 -8.15 -5.98
CA GLY A 135 2.68 -8.12 -4.62
C GLY A 135 3.56 -9.33 -4.32
N MET A 136 3.81 -9.59 -3.04
CA MET A 136 4.65 -10.69 -2.55
C MET A 136 4.05 -12.10 -2.75
N GLY A 137 2.85 -12.22 -3.33
CA GLY A 137 2.23 -13.50 -3.69
C GLY A 137 1.19 -14.03 -2.70
N GLY A 138 0.98 -13.37 -1.57
CA GLY A 138 -0.02 -13.78 -0.58
C GLY A 138 -1.47 -13.53 -0.99
N GLY A 139 -1.74 -12.61 -1.95
CA GLY A 139 -3.07 -12.23 -2.43
C GLY A 139 -3.98 -11.60 -1.35
N TYR A 140 -3.40 -11.06 -0.29
CA TYR A 140 -4.15 -10.47 0.82
C TYR A 140 -4.97 -9.25 0.38
N TYR A 141 -4.36 -8.35 -0.38
CA TYR A 141 -5.05 -7.15 -0.88
C TYR A 141 -6.18 -7.52 -1.86
N ASP A 142 -5.96 -8.44 -2.79
CA ASP A 142 -6.96 -8.84 -3.78
C ASP A 142 -8.20 -9.46 -3.12
N ARG A 143 -8.00 -10.31 -2.11
CA ARG A 143 -9.13 -10.89 -1.36
C ARG A 143 -9.83 -9.86 -0.47
N SER A 144 -9.11 -8.91 0.08
CA SER A 144 -9.67 -7.90 0.99
C SER A 144 -10.46 -6.83 0.24
N PHE A 145 -10.00 -6.46 -0.96
CA PHE A 145 -10.59 -5.42 -1.79
C PHE A 145 -11.37 -5.96 -3.00
N ALA A 146 -11.67 -7.27 -3.04
CA ALA A 146 -12.44 -7.91 -4.13
C ALA A 146 -13.77 -7.21 -4.45
N PHE A 147 -14.38 -6.55 -3.47
CA PHE A 147 -15.62 -5.81 -3.64
C PHE A 147 -15.47 -4.58 -4.57
N LEU A 148 -14.27 -4.02 -4.72
CA LEU A 148 -14.02 -2.88 -5.61
C LEU A 148 -14.24 -3.25 -7.09
N ARG A 149 -14.06 -4.51 -7.47
CA ARG A 149 -14.32 -4.99 -8.84
C ARG A 149 -15.78 -4.86 -9.24
N ARG A 150 -16.71 -4.93 -8.29
CA ARG A 150 -18.17 -4.87 -8.51
C ARG A 150 -18.74 -3.45 -8.38
N ARG A 151 -17.96 -2.50 -7.85
CA ARG A 151 -18.41 -1.13 -7.60
C ARG A 151 -18.00 -0.21 -8.75
N GLN A 152 -18.86 -0.09 -9.76
CA GLN A 152 -18.61 0.80 -10.90
C GLN A 152 -18.71 2.30 -10.54
N HIS A 153 -19.51 2.67 -9.53
CA HIS A 153 -19.82 4.06 -9.20
C HIS A 153 -19.19 4.58 -7.88
N LEU A 154 -18.84 3.70 -6.95
CA LEU A 154 -18.23 4.07 -5.67
C LEU A 154 -16.81 3.49 -5.61
N LYS A 155 -15.83 4.29 -6.03
CA LYS A 155 -14.42 3.88 -6.11
C LYS A 155 -13.66 4.01 -4.76
N ARG A 156 -14.37 3.96 -3.61
CA ARG A 156 -13.74 4.02 -2.29
C ARG A 156 -13.67 2.65 -1.63
N PRO A 157 -12.55 2.38 -0.94
CA PRO A 157 -11.34 3.20 -0.85
C PRO A 157 -10.60 3.31 -2.20
N HIS A 158 -9.89 4.43 -2.39
CA HIS A 158 -8.91 4.52 -3.49
C HIS A 158 -7.70 3.66 -3.14
N LEU A 159 -7.46 2.61 -3.93
CA LEU A 159 -6.31 1.73 -3.76
C LEU A 159 -5.14 2.28 -4.59
N MET A 160 -4.15 2.91 -3.92
CA MET A 160 -3.01 3.56 -4.53
C MET A 160 -1.75 2.71 -4.35
N GLY A 161 -1.07 2.40 -5.44
CA GLY A 161 0.22 1.73 -5.41
C GLY A 161 1.34 2.70 -5.01
N ILE A 162 2.27 2.22 -4.19
CA ILE A 162 3.47 2.96 -3.80
C ILE A 162 4.68 2.15 -4.23
N GLY A 163 5.54 2.73 -5.05
CA GLY A 163 6.73 2.05 -5.52
C GLY A 163 7.67 2.98 -6.27
N TYR A 164 8.87 2.48 -6.54
CA TYR A 164 9.83 3.16 -7.40
C TYR A 164 9.37 3.14 -8.86
N HIS A 165 9.71 4.15 -9.63
CA HIS A 165 9.36 4.23 -11.04
C HIS A 165 9.83 3.00 -11.84
N PHE A 166 11.00 2.46 -11.53
CA PHE A 166 11.52 1.27 -12.20
C PHE A 166 10.69 -0.01 -11.95
N GLN A 167 9.76 0.00 -10.98
CA GLN A 167 8.83 -1.10 -10.75
C GLN A 167 7.64 -1.07 -11.72
N GLN A 168 7.54 -0.01 -12.54
CA GLN A 168 6.60 0.03 -13.65
C GLN A 168 7.12 -0.81 -14.81
N VAL A 169 6.31 -1.78 -15.24
CA VAL A 169 6.58 -2.64 -16.39
C VAL A 169 5.56 -2.39 -17.48
N GLU A 170 5.85 -2.84 -18.70
CA GLU A 170 4.96 -2.63 -19.85
C GLU A 170 3.60 -3.31 -19.65
N LYS A 171 3.62 -4.59 -19.25
CA LYS A 171 2.42 -5.40 -19.05
C LYS A 171 2.66 -6.51 -18.03
N LEU A 172 1.70 -6.69 -17.15
CA LEU A 172 1.68 -7.79 -16.17
C LEU A 172 0.64 -8.85 -16.57
N PRO A 173 0.91 -10.13 -16.24
CA PRO A 173 -0.13 -11.15 -16.24
C PRO A 173 -1.24 -10.75 -15.27
N LYS A 174 -2.49 -10.85 -15.72
CA LYS A 174 -3.69 -10.49 -14.95
C LYS A 174 -4.56 -11.73 -14.74
N GLU A 175 -4.99 -11.89 -13.50
CA GLU A 175 -5.98 -12.90 -13.13
C GLU A 175 -7.36 -12.27 -12.91
N THR A 176 -8.41 -13.08 -13.05
CA THR A 176 -9.78 -12.60 -12.92
C THR A 176 -10.14 -12.07 -11.53
N TRP A 177 -9.39 -12.48 -10.53
CA TRP A 177 -9.57 -12.04 -9.13
C TRP A 177 -8.71 -10.84 -8.73
N ASP A 178 -7.79 -10.38 -9.59
CA ASP A 178 -6.94 -9.24 -9.27
C ASP A 178 -7.78 -7.95 -9.20
N VAL A 179 -7.46 -7.12 -8.19
CA VAL A 179 -8.10 -5.82 -8.00
C VAL A 179 -7.15 -4.75 -8.54
N PRO A 180 -7.54 -4.00 -9.58
CA PRO A 180 -6.67 -2.97 -10.14
C PRO A 180 -6.43 -1.84 -9.13
N LEU A 181 -5.30 -1.18 -9.27
CA LEU A 181 -5.01 0.07 -8.61
C LEU A 181 -5.90 1.18 -9.20
N PHE A 182 -6.24 2.15 -8.38
CA PHE A 182 -6.84 3.41 -8.83
C PHE A 182 -5.79 4.36 -9.42
N GLY A 183 -4.57 4.28 -8.94
CA GLY A 183 -3.39 5.01 -9.39
C GLY A 183 -2.15 4.55 -8.64
N ALA A 184 -1.01 5.12 -8.97
CA ALA A 184 0.26 4.88 -8.29
C ALA A 184 1.04 6.18 -8.08
N PHE A 185 1.81 6.22 -6.99
CA PHE A 185 2.80 7.25 -6.72
C PHE A 185 4.20 6.66 -6.86
N THR A 186 5.02 7.33 -7.66
CA THR A 186 6.44 7.05 -7.81
C THR A 186 7.23 8.34 -7.58
N GLU A 187 8.55 8.29 -7.56
CA GLU A 187 9.40 9.49 -7.52
C GLU A 187 9.19 10.42 -8.71
N ASN A 188 8.63 9.91 -9.82
CA ASN A 188 8.28 10.69 -11.01
C ASN A 188 6.86 11.30 -10.95
N GLY A 189 6.14 11.11 -9.83
CA GLY A 189 4.83 11.68 -9.60
C GLY A 189 3.68 10.67 -9.59
N TYR A 190 2.45 11.20 -9.67
CA TYR A 190 1.21 10.42 -9.66
C TYR A 190 0.81 9.99 -11.07
N GLN A 191 0.41 8.74 -11.19
CA GLN A 191 -0.20 8.16 -12.39
C GLN A 191 -1.58 7.60 -12.06
N ALA A 192 -2.61 8.03 -12.78
CA ALA A 192 -3.98 7.47 -12.72
C ALA A 192 -4.11 6.25 -13.65
N PHE A 193 -5.02 5.33 -13.32
CA PHE A 193 -5.36 4.16 -14.15
C PHE A 193 -6.86 4.07 -14.43
#